data_fa55e3876bbc5c3814215c980207773c
#
_entry.id   fa55e3876bbc5c3814215c980207773c
#
_cell.length_a   1.000
_cell.length_b   1.000
_cell.length_c   1.000
_cell.angle_alpha   90.00
_cell.angle_beta   90.00
_cell.angle_gamma   90.00
#
_symmetry.space_group_name_H-M   'P 1'
#
loop_
_entity.id
_entity.type
_entity.pdbx_description
1 polymer ?
#
loop_
_entity_poly.entity_id
_entity_poly.type
_entity_poly.pdbx_seq_one_letter_code
_entity_poly.pdbx_strand_id
1 'polypeptide(L)'
;QQHMKIETAGAGLEEALRSKPPGTRGLTFRITKHLYDALPPRDPSWRYKTCAVVGNGGALLTSRHGKDIDAHDAVLRMNNAPVGGRFTDYVGSKTTFNMINFHWAREITQRTPVVETDAFLVMYESVLHTLRNQLYPKLLRMQAQGQLPVVPVLTSPDFTVKGYGIWLQLKDVLEQRRAAERREKNEKLVKEGKAVEQLKHPGAYKRKPMSGFFAMLFMLNLCDSVDMYGFSNWRPSRSKIPYHYFDKVKGTTAVHSFDLSMEVFMEIAKAHDVNMIDSEGKSTKLRDDK
;
A
#
# COMPACT_ATOMS: atom_id res chain seq x y z
N GLN A 1 -0.79 24.20 -12.32
CA GLN A 1 -0.23 23.46 -11.16
C GLN A 1 -1.39 23.11 -10.23
N GLN A 2 -2.13 22.05 -10.55
CA GLN A 2 -3.11 21.50 -9.61
C GLN A 2 -2.41 20.40 -8.85
N HIS A 3 -2.08 20.70 -7.61
CA HIS A 3 -1.61 19.73 -6.63
C HIS A 3 -2.83 19.08 -6.02
N MET A 4 -2.90 17.75 -6.05
CA MET A 4 -3.80 17.03 -5.16
C MET A 4 -3.39 17.41 -3.73
N LYS A 5 -4.15 18.29 -3.07
CA LYS A 5 -3.94 18.63 -1.67
C LYS A 5 -4.31 17.40 -0.85
N ILE A 6 -3.30 16.80 -0.25
CA ILE A 6 -3.51 15.80 0.78
C ILE A 6 -3.92 16.60 2.04
N GLU A 7 -5.20 16.79 2.25
CA GLU A 7 -5.71 17.26 3.54
C GLU A 7 -5.73 16.08 4.49
N THR A 8 -4.96 16.18 5.55
CA THR A 8 -4.59 15.09 6.42
C THR A 8 -5.47 15.01 7.65
N ALA A 9 -5.80 13.81 8.06
CA ALA A 9 -6.27 13.51 9.39
C ALA A 9 -5.09 13.03 10.27
N GLY A 10 -4.81 13.71 11.38
CA GLY A 10 -3.88 13.30 12.43
C GLY A 10 -2.53 14.06 12.49
N ALA A 11 -2.24 14.67 13.63
CA ALA A 11 -1.10 15.58 13.82
C ALA A 11 0.29 14.97 13.51
N GLY A 12 0.52 13.69 13.77
CA GLY A 12 1.82 13.04 13.52
C GLY A 12 2.08 12.75 12.05
N LEU A 13 1.05 12.33 11.30
CA LEU A 13 1.14 12.15 9.85
C LEU A 13 1.21 13.52 9.16
N GLU A 14 0.49 14.52 9.68
CA GLU A 14 0.58 15.90 9.20
C GLU A 14 1.99 16.46 9.31
N GLU A 15 2.67 16.25 10.42
CA GLU A 15 4.05 16.71 10.62
C GLU A 15 5.02 15.97 9.69
N ALA A 16 4.87 14.64 9.52
CA ALA A 16 5.64 13.87 8.57
C ALA A 16 5.38 14.27 7.12
N LEU A 17 4.15 14.68 6.78
CA LEU A 17 3.77 15.16 5.45
C LEU A 17 4.22 16.62 5.20
N ARG A 18 4.31 17.45 6.23
CA ARG A 18 4.82 18.83 6.14
C ARG A 18 6.34 18.87 6.08
N SER A 19 7.04 17.94 6.73
CA SER A 19 8.49 17.84 6.65
C SER A 19 8.89 17.34 5.26
N LYS A 20 9.80 18.05 4.58
CA LYS A 20 10.39 17.53 3.32
C LYS A 20 11.21 16.30 3.67
N PRO A 21 10.88 15.12 3.10
CA PRO A 21 11.63 13.90 3.40
C PRO A 21 13.11 14.09 3.09
N PRO A 22 14.02 13.49 3.88
CA PRO A 22 15.44 13.50 3.57
C PRO A 22 15.69 13.00 2.14
N GLY A 23 16.46 13.75 1.36
CA GLY A 23 16.78 13.40 -0.03
C GLY A 23 15.75 13.82 -1.09
N THR A 24 14.64 14.47 -0.73
CA THR A 24 13.63 14.96 -1.70
C THR A 24 13.72 16.46 -1.96
N ARG A 25 14.66 17.17 -1.32
CA ARG A 25 14.89 18.60 -1.58
C ARG A 25 15.33 18.82 -3.04
N GLY A 26 14.58 19.64 -3.75
CA GLY A 26 14.92 20.04 -5.12
C GLY A 26 14.55 19.03 -6.21
N LEU A 27 13.78 17.97 -5.90
CA LEU A 27 13.25 17.09 -6.94
C LEU A 27 12.29 17.88 -7.84
N THR A 28 12.65 17.97 -9.12
CA THR A 28 11.81 18.57 -10.17
C THR A 28 11.29 17.46 -11.07
N PHE A 29 9.99 17.38 -11.23
CA PHE A 29 9.35 16.41 -12.13
C PHE A 29 8.97 17.12 -13.43
N ARG A 30 9.59 16.70 -14.54
CA ARG A 30 9.19 17.18 -15.86
C ARG A 30 7.88 16.53 -16.28
N ILE A 31 6.92 17.37 -16.66
CA ILE A 31 5.65 17.00 -17.26
C ILE A 31 5.73 17.36 -18.74
N THR A 32 5.50 16.41 -19.64
CA THR A 32 5.42 16.69 -21.07
C THR A 32 4.13 17.44 -21.39
N LYS A 33 4.12 18.25 -22.47
CA LYS A 33 2.88 18.89 -22.93
C LYS A 33 1.78 17.86 -23.15
N HIS A 34 2.10 16.74 -23.76
CA HIS A 34 1.15 15.66 -24.01
C HIS A 34 0.53 15.10 -22.72
N LEU A 35 1.31 14.95 -21.65
CA LEU A 35 0.77 14.56 -20.35
C LEU A 35 -0.13 15.66 -19.77
N TYR A 36 0.34 16.91 -19.82
CA TYR A 36 -0.44 18.04 -19.30
C TYR A 36 -1.82 18.15 -19.96
N ASP A 37 -1.86 18.04 -21.28
CA ASP A 37 -3.10 18.09 -22.05
C ASP A 37 -4.02 16.88 -21.79
N ALA A 38 -3.46 15.76 -21.33
CA ALA A 38 -4.20 14.53 -21.03
C ALA A 38 -4.70 14.46 -19.59
N LEU A 39 -4.23 15.33 -18.69
CA LEU A 39 -4.71 15.36 -17.31
C LEU A 39 -6.14 15.92 -17.25
N PRO A 40 -6.99 15.39 -16.36
CA PRO A 40 -8.32 15.93 -16.15
C PRO A 40 -8.24 17.38 -15.63
N PRO A 41 -9.23 18.24 -15.96
CA PRO A 41 -9.20 19.66 -15.57
C PRO A 41 -9.37 19.87 -14.06
N ARG A 42 -9.86 18.87 -13.34
CA ARG A 42 -10.07 18.88 -11.89
C ARG A 42 -9.71 17.52 -11.29
N ASP A 43 -9.21 17.56 -10.06
CA ASP A 43 -9.00 16.36 -9.27
C ASP A 43 -10.36 15.75 -8.86
N PRO A 44 -10.47 14.41 -8.77
CA PRO A 44 -11.65 13.76 -8.24
C PRO A 44 -11.92 14.16 -6.80
N SER A 45 -13.19 14.34 -6.46
CA SER A 45 -13.68 14.69 -5.11
C SER A 45 -14.21 13.48 -4.35
N TRP A 46 -13.50 12.35 -4.41
CA TRP A 46 -13.92 11.14 -3.72
C TRP A 46 -13.88 11.31 -2.20
N ARG A 47 -14.95 10.86 -1.54
CA ARG A 47 -15.06 10.74 -0.08
C ARG A 47 -15.96 9.57 0.27
N TYR A 48 -15.51 8.74 1.21
CA TYR A 48 -16.19 7.54 1.65
C TYR A 48 -16.14 7.45 3.17
N LYS A 49 -17.15 6.85 3.79
CA LYS A 49 -17.15 6.58 5.24
C LYS A 49 -16.25 5.40 5.56
N THR A 50 -16.43 4.28 4.84
CA THR A 50 -15.72 3.04 5.10
C THR A 50 -15.02 2.52 3.86
N CYS A 51 -13.80 2.04 4.03
CA CYS A 51 -13.01 1.55 2.92
C CYS A 51 -12.27 0.26 3.28
N ALA A 52 -12.20 -0.67 2.33
CA ALA A 52 -11.36 -1.84 2.44
C ALA A 52 -10.11 -1.73 1.56
N VAL A 53 -8.95 -2.04 2.11
CA VAL A 53 -7.71 -2.30 1.35
C VAL A 53 -7.44 -3.79 1.38
N VAL A 54 -7.56 -4.45 0.23
CA VAL A 54 -7.43 -5.90 0.12
C VAL A 54 -6.05 -6.24 -0.45
N GLY A 55 -5.22 -6.88 0.37
CA GLY A 55 -3.91 -7.39 -0.03
C GLY A 55 -4.03 -8.63 -0.92
N ASN A 56 -2.86 -9.14 -1.35
CA ASN A 56 -2.77 -10.34 -2.18
C ASN A 56 -2.37 -11.59 -1.39
N GLY A 57 -2.20 -11.48 -0.08
CA GLY A 57 -1.69 -12.56 0.76
C GLY A 57 -2.59 -13.79 0.82
N GLY A 58 -1.98 -14.98 0.78
CA GLY A 58 -2.70 -16.25 0.87
C GLY A 58 -3.47 -16.45 2.18
N ALA A 59 -3.18 -15.65 3.20
CA ALA A 59 -3.96 -15.63 4.46
C ALA A 59 -5.44 -15.32 4.23
N LEU A 60 -5.79 -14.63 3.14
CA LEU A 60 -7.20 -14.38 2.77
C LEU A 60 -8.01 -15.67 2.59
N LEU A 61 -7.38 -16.78 2.20
CA LEU A 61 -8.06 -18.06 2.04
C LEU A 61 -8.35 -18.78 3.37
N THR A 62 -7.85 -18.29 4.49
CA THR A 62 -8.08 -18.89 5.81
C THR A 62 -9.32 -18.35 6.52
N SER A 63 -9.97 -17.33 5.96
CA SER A 63 -11.15 -16.66 6.49
C SER A 63 -12.11 -16.26 5.37
N ARG A 64 -13.40 -16.07 5.70
CA ARG A 64 -14.44 -15.75 4.72
C ARG A 64 -14.91 -14.30 4.87
N HIS A 65 -14.02 -13.36 4.55
CA HIS A 65 -14.30 -11.91 4.65
C HIS A 65 -14.93 -11.30 3.41
N GLY A 66 -15.27 -12.09 2.38
CA GLY A 66 -15.76 -11.54 1.12
C GLY A 66 -16.97 -10.61 1.27
N LYS A 67 -17.93 -10.98 2.11
CA LYS A 67 -19.12 -10.15 2.36
C LYS A 67 -18.77 -8.86 3.14
N ASP A 68 -17.89 -8.95 4.11
CA ASP A 68 -17.45 -7.79 4.90
C ASP A 68 -16.69 -6.81 4.02
N ILE A 69 -15.79 -7.30 3.17
CA ILE A 69 -15.06 -6.49 2.18
C ILE A 69 -16.05 -5.78 1.25
N ASP A 70 -17.02 -6.49 0.68
CA ASP A 70 -17.97 -5.93 -0.26
C ASP A 70 -18.98 -4.95 0.38
N ALA A 71 -19.15 -4.97 1.71
CA ALA A 71 -20.00 -4.05 2.45
C ALA A 71 -19.40 -2.63 2.60
N HIS A 72 -18.09 -2.45 2.40
CA HIS A 72 -17.47 -1.13 2.46
C HIS A 72 -17.94 -0.22 1.32
N ASP A 73 -17.95 1.09 1.55
CA ASP A 73 -18.30 2.08 0.53
C ASP A 73 -17.36 2.01 -0.69
N ALA A 74 -16.05 1.87 -0.42
CA ALA A 74 -15.04 1.68 -1.46
C ALA A 74 -14.07 0.53 -1.13
N VAL A 75 -13.66 -0.21 -2.17
CA VAL A 75 -12.71 -1.32 -2.06
C VAL A 75 -11.52 -1.06 -2.98
N LEU A 76 -10.33 -1.05 -2.41
CA LEU A 76 -9.08 -0.96 -3.16
C LEU A 76 -8.37 -2.31 -3.18
N ARG A 77 -8.01 -2.73 -4.39
CA ARG A 77 -7.20 -3.94 -4.65
C ARG A 77 -5.88 -3.58 -5.33
N MET A 78 -4.97 -4.53 -5.42
CA MET A 78 -3.62 -4.25 -5.93
C MET A 78 -3.21 -5.22 -7.03
N ASN A 79 -2.53 -4.66 -8.05
CA ASN A 79 -1.79 -5.42 -9.05
C ASN A 79 -2.64 -6.46 -9.80
N ASN A 80 -3.88 -6.10 -10.15
CA ASN A 80 -4.75 -6.93 -10.97
C ASN A 80 -5.03 -8.33 -10.36
N ALA A 81 -5.13 -8.42 -9.06
CA ALA A 81 -5.48 -9.66 -8.37
C ALA A 81 -6.91 -10.09 -8.71
N PRO A 82 -7.16 -11.38 -9.05
CA PRO A 82 -8.48 -11.84 -9.45
C PRO A 82 -9.48 -11.78 -8.30
N VAL A 83 -10.71 -11.44 -8.61
CA VAL A 83 -11.82 -11.35 -7.65
C VAL A 83 -13.01 -12.17 -8.13
N GLY A 84 -14.01 -12.31 -7.29
CA GLY A 84 -15.24 -13.02 -7.66
C GLY A 84 -15.04 -14.53 -7.88
N GLY A 85 -16.03 -15.18 -8.48
CA GLY A 85 -16.00 -16.61 -8.74
C GLY A 85 -15.64 -17.43 -7.49
N ARG A 86 -14.66 -18.33 -7.60
CA ARG A 86 -14.20 -19.16 -6.47
C ARG A 86 -13.59 -18.39 -5.30
N PHE A 87 -13.28 -17.13 -5.50
CA PHE A 87 -12.69 -16.29 -4.46
C PHE A 87 -13.70 -15.39 -3.76
N THR A 88 -14.94 -15.34 -4.23
CA THR A 88 -15.99 -14.43 -3.70
C THR A 88 -16.12 -14.52 -2.17
N ASP A 89 -16.19 -15.72 -1.62
CA ASP A 89 -16.36 -15.91 -0.18
C ASP A 89 -15.17 -15.35 0.64
N TYR A 90 -13.99 -15.30 0.05
CA TYR A 90 -12.74 -14.95 0.74
C TYR A 90 -12.36 -13.47 0.55
N VAL A 91 -12.49 -12.97 -0.67
CA VAL A 91 -12.00 -11.64 -1.03
C VAL A 91 -13.09 -10.72 -1.59
N GLY A 92 -14.35 -11.21 -1.71
CA GLY A 92 -15.44 -10.46 -2.31
C GLY A 92 -15.31 -10.31 -3.84
N SER A 93 -16.10 -9.39 -4.38
CA SER A 93 -16.17 -9.12 -5.81
C SER A 93 -16.11 -7.63 -6.15
N LYS A 94 -16.40 -6.74 -5.19
CA LYS A 94 -16.39 -5.29 -5.39
C LYS A 94 -14.97 -4.77 -5.58
N THR A 95 -14.78 -3.92 -6.58
CA THR A 95 -13.53 -3.16 -6.78
C THR A 95 -13.88 -1.74 -7.17
N THR A 96 -13.50 -0.77 -6.35
CA THR A 96 -13.62 0.66 -6.65
C THR A 96 -12.31 1.17 -7.25
N PHE A 97 -11.18 0.76 -6.67
CA PHE A 97 -9.84 1.14 -7.09
C PHE A 97 -8.97 -0.10 -7.29
N ASN A 98 -8.26 -0.18 -8.41
CA ASN A 98 -7.19 -1.13 -8.62
C ASN A 98 -5.86 -0.35 -8.67
N MET A 99 -5.07 -0.42 -7.60
CA MET A 99 -3.78 0.26 -7.53
C MET A 99 -2.68 -0.62 -8.11
N ILE A 100 -2.00 -0.13 -9.15
CA ILE A 100 -0.98 -0.87 -9.88
C ILE A 100 0.39 -0.21 -9.77
N ASN A 101 1.43 -1.02 -9.70
CA ASN A 101 2.82 -0.60 -9.80
C ASN A 101 3.25 -0.47 -11.27
N PHE A 102 4.49 0.00 -11.48
CA PHE A 102 5.08 0.17 -12.81
C PHE A 102 5.07 -1.10 -13.65
N HIS A 103 5.36 -2.25 -13.04
CA HIS A 103 5.36 -3.54 -13.75
C HIS A 103 3.99 -3.84 -14.37
N TRP A 104 2.93 -3.74 -13.57
CA TRP A 104 1.56 -4.00 -14.04
C TRP A 104 1.06 -2.95 -15.02
N ALA A 105 1.44 -1.68 -14.84
CA ALA A 105 1.13 -0.65 -15.84
C ALA A 105 1.73 -1.00 -17.20
N ARG A 106 2.97 -1.49 -17.23
CA ARG A 106 3.63 -1.94 -18.46
C ARG A 106 2.93 -3.18 -19.05
N GLU A 107 2.64 -4.19 -18.24
CA GLU A 107 1.95 -5.41 -18.69
C GLU A 107 0.59 -5.10 -19.33
N ILE A 108 -0.22 -4.25 -18.68
CA ILE A 108 -1.52 -3.83 -19.21
C ILE A 108 -1.38 -3.11 -20.56
N THR A 109 -0.35 -2.30 -20.76
CA THR A 109 -0.13 -1.62 -22.05
C THR A 109 0.43 -2.50 -23.16
N GLN A 110 0.92 -3.70 -22.84
CA GLN A 110 1.52 -4.63 -23.81
C GLN A 110 0.63 -5.82 -24.15
N ARG A 111 -0.30 -6.19 -23.27
CA ARG A 111 -1.19 -7.34 -23.38
C ARG A 111 -2.62 -6.89 -23.26
N THR A 112 -3.56 -7.70 -23.75
CA THR A 112 -4.97 -7.49 -23.46
C THR A 112 -5.21 -7.77 -21.98
N PRO A 113 -5.52 -6.77 -21.17
CA PRO A 113 -5.64 -6.99 -19.73
C PRO A 113 -6.96 -7.71 -19.41
N VAL A 114 -6.90 -8.59 -18.42
CA VAL A 114 -8.10 -9.01 -17.69
C VAL A 114 -8.24 -8.04 -16.52
N VAL A 115 -8.78 -6.88 -16.76
CA VAL A 115 -9.03 -5.88 -15.73
C VAL A 115 -10.52 -5.88 -15.47
N GLU A 116 -10.90 -5.71 -14.22
CA GLU A 116 -12.30 -5.57 -13.86
C GLU A 116 -12.93 -4.34 -14.50
N THR A 117 -14.20 -4.43 -14.82
CA THR A 117 -14.98 -3.31 -15.33
C THR A 117 -15.31 -2.33 -14.21
N ASP A 118 -15.51 -1.06 -14.58
CA ASP A 118 -16.02 0.02 -13.71
C ASP A 118 -15.13 0.44 -12.53
N ALA A 119 -13.85 0.02 -12.50
CA ALA A 119 -12.89 0.43 -11.49
C ALA A 119 -12.01 1.61 -11.96
N PHE A 120 -11.43 2.32 -10.99
CA PHE A 120 -10.36 3.28 -11.24
C PHE A 120 -9.00 2.58 -11.18
N LEU A 121 -8.21 2.69 -12.24
CA LEU A 121 -6.87 2.11 -12.33
C LEU A 121 -5.83 3.13 -11.83
N VAL A 122 -5.41 3.00 -10.56
CA VAL A 122 -4.56 3.99 -9.89
C VAL A 122 -3.08 3.63 -10.02
N MET A 123 -2.30 4.52 -10.63
CA MET A 123 -0.85 4.39 -10.75
C MET A 123 -0.15 5.28 -9.72
N TYR A 124 0.53 4.67 -8.75
CA TYR A 124 1.13 5.41 -7.64
C TYR A 124 2.63 5.71 -7.80
N GLU A 125 3.37 4.98 -8.64
CA GLU A 125 4.80 5.22 -8.88
C GLU A 125 5.03 6.35 -9.88
N SER A 126 4.27 7.44 -9.80
CA SER A 126 4.25 8.59 -10.71
C SER A 126 5.56 9.40 -10.75
N VAL A 127 6.48 9.17 -9.81
CA VAL A 127 7.86 9.69 -9.87
C VAL A 127 8.65 9.12 -11.05
N LEU A 128 8.28 7.92 -11.53
CA LEU A 128 8.94 7.28 -12.67
C LEU A 128 8.55 7.98 -13.96
N HIS A 129 9.54 8.53 -14.68
CA HIS A 129 9.33 9.26 -15.93
C HIS A 129 8.53 8.43 -16.95
N THR A 130 8.91 7.17 -17.15
CA THR A 130 8.25 6.28 -18.12
C THR A 130 6.79 6.03 -17.74
N LEU A 131 6.49 5.79 -16.45
CA LEU A 131 5.10 5.62 -16.01
C LEU A 131 4.28 6.86 -16.33
N ARG A 132 4.76 8.01 -15.89
CA ARG A 132 4.05 9.28 -15.99
C ARG A 132 3.88 9.77 -17.43
N ASN A 133 4.96 9.77 -18.21
CA ASN A 133 4.98 10.44 -19.51
C ASN A 133 4.75 9.49 -20.71
N GLN A 134 4.76 8.19 -20.51
CA GLN A 134 4.59 7.20 -21.59
C GLN A 134 3.42 6.24 -21.33
N LEU A 135 3.43 5.52 -20.19
CA LEU A 135 2.43 4.48 -19.92
C LEU A 135 1.04 5.08 -19.61
N TYR A 136 0.97 6.10 -18.77
CA TYR A 136 -0.30 6.74 -18.43
C TYR A 136 -1.02 7.33 -19.66
N PRO A 137 -0.39 8.15 -20.51
CA PRO A 137 -1.03 8.63 -21.74
C PRO A 137 -1.44 7.50 -22.70
N LYS A 138 -0.68 6.38 -22.72
CA LYS A 138 -1.06 5.21 -23.52
C LYS A 138 -2.31 4.54 -22.96
N LEU A 139 -2.42 4.36 -21.64
CA LEU A 139 -3.62 3.81 -21.00
C LEU A 139 -4.86 4.69 -21.24
N LEU A 140 -4.72 6.01 -21.19
CA LEU A 140 -5.81 6.94 -21.52
C LEU A 140 -6.29 6.76 -22.97
N ARG A 141 -5.38 6.59 -23.92
CA ARG A 141 -5.74 6.30 -25.32
C ARG A 141 -6.45 4.96 -25.47
N MET A 142 -5.96 3.92 -24.78
CA MET A 142 -6.60 2.60 -24.79
C MET A 142 -8.02 2.69 -24.24
N GLN A 143 -8.23 3.43 -23.16
CA GLN A 143 -9.55 3.66 -22.56
C GLN A 143 -10.46 4.44 -23.53
N ALA A 144 -9.97 5.51 -24.13
CA ALA A 144 -10.73 6.30 -25.12
C ALA A 144 -11.11 5.48 -26.38
N GLN A 145 -10.34 4.45 -26.72
CA GLN A 145 -10.60 3.52 -27.83
C GLN A 145 -11.45 2.30 -27.42
N GLY A 146 -11.95 2.26 -26.20
CA GLY A 146 -12.73 1.13 -25.68
C GLY A 146 -11.94 -0.16 -25.46
N GLN A 147 -10.60 -0.09 -25.50
CA GLN A 147 -9.70 -1.24 -25.27
C GLN A 147 -9.41 -1.49 -23.78
N LEU A 148 -9.72 -0.53 -22.93
CA LEU A 148 -9.52 -0.60 -21.48
C LEU A 148 -10.81 -0.20 -20.78
N PRO A 149 -11.49 -1.12 -20.05
CA PRO A 149 -12.80 -0.87 -19.44
C PRO A 149 -12.72 -0.13 -18.10
N VAL A 150 -11.57 0.41 -17.73
CA VAL A 150 -11.32 1.12 -16.47
C VAL A 150 -10.85 2.55 -16.73
N VAL A 151 -10.98 3.41 -15.73
CA VAL A 151 -10.53 4.82 -15.81
C VAL A 151 -9.12 4.94 -15.24
N PRO A 152 -8.10 5.24 -16.08
CA PRO A 152 -6.74 5.45 -15.59
C PRO A 152 -6.63 6.71 -14.72
N VAL A 153 -6.00 6.56 -13.56
CA VAL A 153 -5.74 7.65 -12.60
C VAL A 153 -4.26 7.67 -12.28
N LEU A 154 -3.65 8.84 -12.33
CA LEU A 154 -2.26 9.04 -11.95
C LEU A 154 -2.19 9.85 -10.65
N THR A 155 -1.56 9.30 -9.61
CA THR A 155 -1.30 10.10 -8.41
C THR A 155 -0.27 11.18 -8.71
N SER A 156 -0.27 12.28 -7.96
CA SER A 156 0.79 13.27 -8.09
C SER A 156 2.15 12.66 -7.70
N PRO A 157 3.27 13.11 -8.28
CA PRO A 157 4.60 12.70 -7.82
C PRO A 157 4.85 13.00 -6.35
N ASP A 158 4.26 14.06 -5.80
CA ASP A 158 4.34 14.42 -4.39
C ASP A 158 3.79 13.33 -3.48
N PHE A 159 2.69 12.68 -3.85
CA PHE A 159 2.13 11.55 -3.12
C PHE A 159 3.17 10.44 -2.94
N THR A 160 3.84 10.06 -4.02
CA THR A 160 4.86 9.01 -3.99
C THR A 160 6.07 9.42 -3.16
N VAL A 161 6.56 10.65 -3.35
CA VAL A 161 7.72 11.20 -2.63
C VAL A 161 7.45 11.26 -1.14
N LYS A 162 6.30 11.80 -0.73
CA LYS A 162 5.89 11.90 0.68
C LYS A 162 5.70 10.52 1.29
N GLY A 163 5.05 9.60 0.57
CA GLY A 163 4.91 8.22 1.04
C GLY A 163 6.26 7.55 1.30
N TYR A 164 7.22 7.68 0.39
CA TYR A 164 8.59 7.18 0.65
C TYR A 164 9.24 7.87 1.85
N GLY A 165 9.04 9.16 2.03
CA GLY A 165 9.54 9.90 3.19
C GLY A 165 9.02 9.37 4.51
N ILE A 166 7.71 9.20 4.60
CA ILE A 166 7.04 8.61 5.78
C ILE A 166 7.58 7.21 6.06
N TRP A 167 7.67 6.38 5.03
CA TRP A 167 8.22 5.04 5.18
C TRP A 167 9.63 5.03 5.75
N LEU A 168 10.54 5.86 5.23
CA LEU A 168 11.92 5.90 5.68
C LEU A 168 12.05 6.41 7.13
N GLN A 169 11.26 7.43 7.50
CA GLN A 169 11.23 7.94 8.87
C GLN A 169 10.73 6.87 9.86
N LEU A 170 9.60 6.23 9.56
CA LEU A 170 9.06 5.17 10.42
C LEU A 170 10.01 3.97 10.50
N LYS A 171 10.62 3.60 9.37
CA LYS A 171 11.66 2.55 9.35
C LYS A 171 12.80 2.87 10.32
N ASP A 172 13.35 4.08 10.26
CA ASP A 172 14.48 4.47 11.10
C ASP A 172 14.09 4.50 12.59
N VAL A 173 12.91 5.00 12.93
CA VAL A 173 12.38 4.99 14.30
C VAL A 173 12.20 3.55 14.82
N LEU A 174 11.58 2.69 14.01
CA LEU A 174 11.33 1.29 14.39
C LEU A 174 12.62 0.47 14.50
N GLU A 175 13.61 0.72 13.64
CA GLU A 175 14.93 0.09 13.75
C GLU A 175 15.64 0.50 15.04
N GLN A 176 15.60 1.78 15.41
CA GLN A 176 16.17 2.27 16.66
C GLN A 176 15.46 1.67 17.89
N ARG A 177 14.13 1.65 17.91
CA ARG A 177 13.33 1.02 18.99
C ARG A 177 13.71 -0.45 19.17
N ARG A 178 13.71 -1.22 18.10
CA ARG A 178 14.08 -2.65 18.11
C ARG A 178 15.53 -2.88 18.56
N ALA A 179 16.45 -1.98 18.19
CA ALA A 179 17.83 -2.07 18.63
C ALA A 179 17.95 -1.81 20.14
N ALA A 180 17.20 -0.85 20.68
CA ALA A 180 17.16 -0.56 22.12
C ALA A 180 16.57 -1.73 22.92
N GLU A 181 15.40 -2.24 22.53
CA GLU A 181 14.75 -3.39 23.16
C GLU A 181 15.67 -4.62 23.19
N ARG A 182 16.41 -4.86 22.11
CA ARG A 182 17.32 -5.98 22.02
C ARG A 182 18.56 -5.81 22.88
N ARG A 183 19.08 -4.57 23.01
CA ARG A 183 20.19 -4.28 23.96
C ARG A 183 19.76 -4.59 25.38
N GLU A 184 18.61 -4.09 25.80
CA GLU A 184 18.05 -4.35 27.14
C GLU A 184 17.85 -5.85 27.39
N LYS A 185 17.31 -6.58 26.40
CA LYS A 185 17.16 -8.04 26.50
C LYS A 185 18.51 -8.74 26.63
N ASN A 186 19.50 -8.35 25.83
CA ASN A 186 20.84 -8.94 25.89
C ASN A 186 21.53 -8.66 27.22
N GLU A 187 21.39 -7.46 27.80
CA GLU A 187 21.93 -7.13 29.11
C GLU A 187 21.32 -8.05 30.21
N LYS A 188 20.02 -8.33 30.12
CA LYS A 188 19.36 -9.30 31.03
C LYS A 188 19.92 -10.71 30.84
N LEU A 189 20.06 -11.18 29.59
CA LEU A 189 20.62 -12.50 29.30
C LEU A 189 22.06 -12.65 29.81
N VAL A 190 22.90 -11.63 29.64
CA VAL A 190 24.29 -11.62 30.18
C VAL A 190 24.29 -11.75 31.71
N LYS A 191 23.43 -10.99 32.41
CA LYS A 191 23.29 -11.09 33.87
C LYS A 191 22.84 -12.48 34.34
N GLU A 192 22.07 -13.18 33.48
CA GLU A 192 21.59 -14.54 33.76
C GLU A 192 22.54 -15.64 33.26
N GLY A 193 23.73 -15.29 32.72
CA GLY A 193 24.70 -16.25 32.18
C GLY A 193 24.21 -16.96 30.89
N LYS A 194 23.25 -16.39 30.17
CA LYS A 194 22.66 -16.95 28.95
C LYS A 194 23.29 -16.35 27.68
N ALA A 195 23.20 -17.09 26.56
CA ALA A 195 23.67 -16.61 25.28
C ALA A 195 22.89 -15.38 24.79
N VAL A 196 23.58 -14.41 24.24
CA VAL A 196 22.99 -13.16 23.72
C VAL A 196 22.45 -13.34 22.28
N GLU A 197 21.40 -12.61 21.94
CA GLU A 197 20.89 -12.54 20.59
C GLU A 197 21.79 -11.62 19.73
N GLN A 198 22.14 -12.09 18.53
CA GLN A 198 22.87 -11.24 17.57
C GLN A 198 21.98 -10.05 17.14
N LEU A 199 22.51 -8.84 17.25
CA LEU A 199 21.85 -7.65 16.75
C LEU A 199 21.76 -7.70 15.21
N LYS A 200 20.55 -7.60 14.66
CA LYS A 200 20.43 -7.26 13.26
C LYS A 200 21.07 -5.91 13.01
N HIS A 201 21.92 -5.83 12.00
CA HIS A 201 22.60 -4.58 11.66
C HIS A 201 21.55 -3.50 11.29
N PRO A 202 21.70 -2.24 11.74
CA PRO A 202 20.93 -1.13 11.20
C PRO A 202 21.01 -1.14 9.66
N GLY A 203 19.88 -1.01 8.99
CA GLY A 203 19.81 -1.12 7.52
C GLY A 203 19.57 -2.53 6.97
N ALA A 204 19.38 -3.54 7.84
CA ALA A 204 18.97 -4.89 7.42
C ALA A 204 17.58 -4.93 6.78
N TYR A 205 16.72 -3.97 7.07
CA TYR A 205 15.40 -3.85 6.46
C TYR A 205 15.45 -3.19 5.09
N LYS A 206 14.54 -3.65 4.21
CA LYS A 206 14.46 -3.12 2.85
C LYS A 206 13.89 -1.70 2.86
N ARG A 207 14.45 -0.87 1.99
CA ARG A 207 14.05 0.54 1.88
C ARG A 207 12.78 0.75 1.05
N LYS A 208 12.42 -0.24 0.22
CA LYS A 208 11.24 -0.14 -0.65
C LYS A 208 9.98 -0.59 0.11
N PRO A 209 8.99 0.31 0.31
CA PRO A 209 7.70 -0.08 0.85
C PRO A 209 6.97 -1.01 -0.11
N MET A 210 6.07 -1.83 0.41
CA MET A 210 5.16 -2.62 -0.41
C MET A 210 4.02 -1.75 -0.96
N SER A 211 3.37 -2.20 -2.05
CA SER A 211 2.22 -1.49 -2.64
C SER A 211 1.10 -1.24 -1.64
N GLY A 212 0.89 -2.17 -0.69
CA GLY A 212 -0.11 -2.03 0.37
C GLY A 212 0.10 -0.81 1.26
N PHE A 213 1.33 -0.35 1.45
CA PHE A 213 1.60 0.89 2.17
C PHE A 213 1.04 2.12 1.41
N PHE A 214 1.28 2.21 0.11
CA PHE A 214 0.72 3.29 -0.71
C PHE A 214 -0.80 3.18 -0.85
N ALA A 215 -1.34 1.96 -0.90
CA ALA A 215 -2.77 1.71 -0.91
C ALA A 215 -3.44 2.23 0.38
N MET A 216 -2.87 1.93 1.54
CA MET A 216 -3.34 2.46 2.82
C MET A 216 -3.29 4.00 2.85
N LEU A 217 -2.15 4.62 2.47
CA LEU A 217 -2.04 6.07 2.44
C LEU A 217 -3.04 6.71 1.47
N PHE A 218 -3.28 6.09 0.32
CA PHE A 218 -4.27 6.57 -0.65
C PHE A 218 -5.67 6.56 -0.06
N MET A 219 -6.08 5.44 0.55
CA MET A 219 -7.41 5.31 1.13
C MET A 219 -7.61 6.19 2.37
N LEU A 220 -6.57 6.41 3.18
CA LEU A 220 -6.62 7.37 4.31
C LEU A 220 -6.93 8.80 3.89
N ASN A 221 -6.62 9.18 2.65
CA ASN A 221 -6.98 10.51 2.13
C ASN A 221 -8.43 10.59 1.64
N LEU A 222 -9.10 9.47 1.46
CA LEU A 222 -10.44 9.41 0.84
C LEU A 222 -11.51 8.94 1.81
N CYS A 223 -11.13 8.31 2.92
CA CYS A 223 -12.03 7.55 3.77
C CYS A 223 -11.90 7.96 5.22
N ASP A 224 -13.02 7.93 5.94
CA ASP A 224 -13.03 8.18 7.38
C ASP A 224 -12.44 6.99 8.16
N SER A 225 -12.67 5.76 7.68
CA SER A 225 -12.16 4.51 8.27
C SER A 225 -11.63 3.57 7.19
N VAL A 226 -10.53 2.86 7.47
CA VAL A 226 -9.87 1.93 6.54
C VAL A 226 -9.63 0.57 7.19
N ASP A 227 -10.20 -0.48 6.62
CA ASP A 227 -9.97 -1.86 7.02
C ASP A 227 -8.98 -2.56 6.06
N MET A 228 -7.92 -3.14 6.63
CA MET A 228 -6.82 -3.76 5.90
C MET A 228 -6.95 -5.28 5.96
N TYR A 229 -7.22 -5.94 4.83
CA TYR A 229 -7.39 -7.39 4.71
C TYR A 229 -6.22 -8.05 3.99
N GLY A 230 -5.82 -9.24 4.45
CA GLY A 230 -4.80 -10.05 3.78
C GLY A 230 -3.36 -9.56 3.93
N PHE A 231 -3.10 -8.76 4.95
CA PHE A 231 -1.75 -8.34 5.35
C PHE A 231 -1.28 -9.16 6.54
N SER A 232 -0.09 -9.73 6.45
CA SER A 232 0.48 -10.55 7.50
C SER A 232 2.01 -10.49 7.49
N ASN A 233 2.59 -10.91 8.61
CA ASN A 233 4.03 -11.08 8.74
C ASN A 233 4.50 -12.35 8.02
N TRP A 234 4.35 -12.38 6.70
CA TRP A 234 4.68 -13.54 5.89
C TRP A 234 6.19 -13.80 5.82
N ARG A 235 6.59 -15.07 5.97
CA ARG A 235 7.99 -15.52 5.87
C ARG A 235 8.09 -16.80 5.03
N PRO A 236 8.94 -16.85 3.99
CA PRO A 236 9.07 -18.01 3.09
C PRO A 236 9.37 -19.31 3.83
N SER A 237 10.21 -19.26 4.87
CA SER A 237 10.72 -20.43 5.58
C SER A 237 9.80 -20.95 6.70
N ARG A 238 8.77 -20.21 7.06
CA ARG A 238 7.92 -20.51 8.24
C ARG A 238 6.44 -20.58 7.93
N SER A 239 6.01 -20.14 6.74
CA SER A 239 4.59 -20.07 6.41
C SER A 239 4.16 -21.25 5.55
N LYS A 240 3.14 -21.99 6.02
CA LYS A 240 2.37 -22.93 5.19
C LYS A 240 1.39 -22.20 4.25
N ILE A 241 1.19 -20.90 4.47
CA ILE A 241 0.29 -20.04 3.72
C ILE A 241 1.01 -19.58 2.45
N PRO A 242 0.41 -19.69 1.25
CA PRO A 242 1.02 -19.22 0.01
C PRO A 242 1.26 -17.70 0.03
N TYR A 243 2.15 -17.23 -0.82
CA TYR A 243 2.47 -15.80 -0.92
C TYR A 243 1.28 -15.01 -1.44
N HIS A 244 0.66 -15.47 -2.52
CA HIS A 244 -0.60 -14.93 -3.04
C HIS A 244 -1.73 -15.95 -2.88
N TYR A 245 -2.98 -15.46 -2.76
CA TYR A 245 -4.15 -16.34 -2.65
C TYR A 245 -4.54 -16.99 -3.99
N PHE A 246 -4.05 -16.50 -5.13
CA PHE A 246 -4.53 -16.88 -6.46
C PHE A 246 -3.50 -17.59 -7.33
N ASP A 247 -2.21 -17.57 -7.01
CA ASP A 247 -1.15 -18.16 -7.80
C ASP A 247 -0.17 -19.01 -6.97
N LYS A 248 0.83 -19.59 -7.64
CA LYS A 248 1.89 -20.37 -7.01
C LYS A 248 3.24 -19.65 -6.98
N VAL A 249 3.23 -18.32 -7.12
CA VAL A 249 4.46 -17.51 -7.08
C VAL A 249 5.12 -17.69 -5.72
N LYS A 250 6.40 -18.02 -5.75
CA LYS A 250 7.23 -18.03 -4.55
C LYS A 250 7.55 -16.59 -4.17
N GLY A 251 6.99 -16.15 -3.05
CA GLY A 251 7.31 -14.83 -2.52
C GLY A 251 8.78 -14.68 -2.14
N THR A 252 9.24 -13.45 -2.07
CA THR A 252 10.62 -13.12 -1.71
C THR A 252 10.69 -11.99 -0.71
N THR A 253 11.62 -12.07 0.23
CA THR A 253 11.99 -10.98 1.14
C THR A 253 13.17 -10.15 0.61
N ALA A 254 13.60 -10.40 -0.64
CA ALA A 254 14.72 -9.66 -1.23
C ALA A 254 14.41 -8.17 -1.47
N VAL A 255 13.14 -7.83 -1.70
CA VAL A 255 12.69 -6.45 -2.02
C VAL A 255 12.00 -5.78 -0.86
N HIS A 256 11.16 -6.51 -0.11
CA HIS A 256 10.34 -5.97 0.98
C HIS A 256 10.63 -6.67 2.31
N SER A 257 10.46 -5.94 3.41
CA SER A 257 10.48 -6.47 4.77
C SER A 257 9.05 -6.52 5.30
N PHE A 258 8.42 -7.70 5.29
CA PHE A 258 7.01 -7.87 5.68
C PHE A 258 6.80 -7.58 7.17
N ASP A 259 7.75 -7.98 8.02
CA ASP A 259 7.72 -7.71 9.45
C ASP A 259 7.77 -6.19 9.75
N LEU A 260 8.66 -5.46 9.08
CA LEU A 260 8.69 -4.01 9.18
C LEU A 260 7.41 -3.38 8.65
N SER A 261 6.87 -3.89 7.52
CA SER A 261 5.64 -3.36 6.95
C SER A 261 4.47 -3.46 7.91
N MET A 262 4.34 -4.58 8.62
CA MET A 262 3.29 -4.75 9.63
C MET A 262 3.45 -3.77 10.79
N GLU A 263 4.68 -3.55 11.29
CA GLU A 263 4.91 -2.56 12.35
C GLU A 263 4.61 -1.14 11.89
N VAL A 264 4.98 -0.79 10.65
CA VAL A 264 4.63 0.52 10.07
C VAL A 264 3.12 0.70 10.00
N PHE A 265 2.37 -0.32 9.56
CA PHE A 265 0.91 -0.25 9.52
C PHE A 265 0.32 -0.07 10.92
N MET A 266 0.84 -0.80 11.90
CA MET A 266 0.42 -0.69 13.29
C MET A 266 0.74 0.69 13.90
N GLU A 267 1.90 1.30 13.57
CA GLU A 267 2.19 2.66 14.03
C GLU A 267 1.23 3.69 13.43
N ILE A 268 0.88 3.55 12.15
CA ILE A 268 -0.11 4.44 11.51
C ILE A 268 -1.50 4.23 12.12
N ALA A 269 -1.88 2.99 12.41
CA ALA A 269 -3.16 2.65 13.03
C ALA A 269 -3.37 3.26 14.44
N LYS A 270 -2.28 3.61 15.14
CA LYS A 270 -2.38 4.33 16.43
C LYS A 270 -2.89 5.77 16.27
N ALA A 271 -2.62 6.40 15.13
CA ALA A 271 -2.94 7.80 14.88
C ALA A 271 -4.16 7.98 13.97
N HIS A 272 -4.53 6.96 13.21
CA HIS A 272 -5.59 7.02 12.20
C HIS A 272 -6.58 5.87 12.40
N ASP A 273 -7.80 6.01 11.89
CA ASP A 273 -8.81 4.94 11.93
C ASP A 273 -8.50 3.88 10.86
N VAL A 274 -7.48 3.08 11.16
CA VAL A 274 -7.03 1.93 10.38
C VAL A 274 -7.16 0.68 11.22
N ASN A 275 -7.87 -0.30 10.71
CA ASN A 275 -8.03 -1.60 11.36
C ASN A 275 -7.28 -2.68 10.58
N MET A 276 -6.45 -3.45 11.26
CA MET A 276 -5.82 -4.64 10.68
C MET A 276 -6.73 -5.84 10.96
N ILE A 277 -7.33 -6.41 9.91
CA ILE A 277 -8.24 -7.55 10.06
C ILE A 277 -7.42 -8.84 9.94
N ASP A 278 -7.42 -9.64 11.02
CA ASP A 278 -6.73 -10.93 11.05
C ASP A 278 -7.55 -12.05 10.38
N SER A 279 -7.00 -13.26 10.38
CA SER A 279 -7.66 -14.44 9.80
C SER A 279 -8.90 -14.90 10.58
N GLU A 280 -9.09 -14.42 11.81
CA GLU A 280 -10.27 -14.72 12.64
C GLU A 280 -11.35 -13.64 12.55
N GLY A 281 -11.12 -12.58 11.74
CA GLY A 281 -12.03 -11.45 11.61
C GLY A 281 -11.95 -10.46 12.78
N LYS A 282 -10.95 -10.61 13.64
CA LYS A 282 -10.73 -9.67 14.72
C LYS A 282 -10.03 -8.45 14.22
N SER A 283 -10.63 -7.29 14.49
CA SER A 283 -10.00 -6.01 14.28
C SER A 283 -9.00 -5.74 15.40
N THR A 284 -7.75 -5.52 15.05
CA THR A 284 -6.79 -4.97 16.00
C THR A 284 -6.97 -3.46 16.03
N LYS A 285 -8.02 -2.99 16.73
CA LYS A 285 -8.14 -1.57 17.06
C LYS A 285 -7.06 -1.22 18.08
N LEU A 286 -6.15 -0.33 17.69
CA LEU A 286 -5.09 0.18 18.57
C LEU A 286 -5.42 1.56 19.14
N ARG A 287 -6.59 2.09 18.81
CA ARG A 287 -7.09 3.32 19.41
C ARG A 287 -7.78 2.97 20.71
N ASP A 288 -7.21 3.40 21.83
CA ASP A 288 -7.97 3.52 23.06
C ASP A 288 -9.11 4.51 22.81
N ASP A 289 -10.35 4.06 22.99
CA ASP A 289 -11.52 4.93 22.97
C ASP A 289 -11.31 5.99 24.07
N LYS A 290 -10.92 7.20 23.67
CA LYS A 290 -10.89 8.38 24.53
C LYS A 290 -12.12 9.22 24.29
#